data_e275d00955a3352d0854d3265505e0b4
#
_entry.id   e275d00955a3352d0854d3265505e0b4
#
_cell.length_a   1.000
_cell.length_b   1.000
_cell.length_c   1.000
_cell.angle_alpha   90.00
_cell.angle_beta   90.00
_cell.angle_gamma   90.00
#
_symmetry.space_group_name_H-M   'P 1'
#
loop_
_entity.id
_entity.type
_entity.pdbx_description
1 polymer ?
#
loop_
_entity_poly.entity_id
_entity_poly.type
_entity_poly.pdbx_seq_one_letter_code
_entity_poly.pdbx_strand_id
1 'polypeptide(L)'
;MLALTGWVVATVVAAGAWDAVRDAPVAVVDRPLNAGGQSVAVFTDVVQPEREIVCEHTTEADRKAEKKPKPVPKASLELVVTDDGNEWHLIGFEPDGRNDMAIRCRPADKGSDNATYAFSTVDGFTSRANTGNGIAIITTAVAIGLAIWTFIARRRRLHQESDDASP
;
A
#
# COMPACT_ATOMS: atom_id res chain seq x y z
N MET A 1 -6.02 26.63 5.46
CA MET A 1 -5.06 25.99 6.36
C MET A 1 -5.50 24.58 6.80
N LEU A 2 -6.74 24.34 7.22
CA LEU A 2 -7.22 23.01 7.67
C LEU A 2 -7.06 21.88 6.63
N ALA A 3 -7.22 22.14 5.35
CA ALA A 3 -7.05 21.13 4.29
C ALA A 3 -5.59 20.68 4.14
N LEU A 4 -4.64 21.59 4.29
CA LEU A 4 -3.20 21.28 4.22
C LEU A 4 -2.75 20.44 5.42
N THR A 5 -3.24 20.73 6.63
CA THR A 5 -2.91 19.94 7.82
C THR A 5 -3.45 18.51 7.73
N GLY A 6 -4.68 18.33 7.22
CA GLY A 6 -5.24 16.98 7.03
C GLY A 6 -4.49 16.14 6.00
N TRP A 7 -4.02 16.76 4.93
CA TRP A 7 -3.20 16.09 3.90
C TRP A 7 -1.83 15.66 4.42
N VAL A 8 -1.19 16.51 5.21
CA VAL A 8 0.10 16.19 5.86
C VAL A 8 -0.06 15.02 6.82
N VAL A 9 -1.11 15.00 7.65
CA VAL A 9 -1.36 13.87 8.56
C VAL A 9 -1.60 12.58 7.78
N ALA A 10 -2.38 12.60 6.70
CA ALA A 10 -2.65 11.41 5.88
C ALA A 10 -1.38 10.85 5.22
N THR A 11 -0.49 11.73 4.72
CA THR A 11 0.81 11.32 4.15
C THR A 11 1.74 10.73 5.20
N VAL A 12 1.78 11.28 6.41
CA VAL A 12 2.60 10.76 7.51
C VAL A 12 2.12 9.37 7.95
N VAL A 13 0.80 9.16 8.05
CA VAL A 13 0.25 7.84 8.42
C VAL A 13 0.51 6.80 7.33
N ALA A 14 0.40 7.18 6.04
CA ALA A 14 0.72 6.29 4.93
C ALA A 14 2.23 5.96 4.88
N ALA A 15 3.10 6.93 5.14
CA ALA A 15 4.54 6.71 5.24
C ALA A 15 4.88 5.73 6.38
N GLY A 16 4.25 5.87 7.55
CA GLY A 16 4.44 4.97 8.68
C GLY A 16 4.01 3.52 8.42
N ALA A 17 3.13 3.26 7.45
CA ALA A 17 2.82 1.90 7.03
C ALA A 17 4.02 1.26 6.28
N TRP A 18 4.72 2.03 5.44
CA TRP A 18 5.89 1.56 4.71
C TRP A 18 7.15 1.48 5.58
N ASP A 19 7.26 2.28 6.64
CA ASP A 19 8.31 2.11 7.66
C ASP A 19 8.18 0.74 8.34
N ALA A 20 6.97 0.28 8.60
CA ALA A 20 6.75 -1.07 9.12
C ALA A 20 7.20 -2.18 8.16
N VAL A 21 7.13 -1.96 6.84
CA VAL A 21 7.69 -2.89 5.83
C VAL A 21 9.22 -2.87 5.88
N ARG A 22 9.82 -1.69 6.05
CA ARG A 22 11.27 -1.51 6.13
C ARG A 22 11.88 -2.17 7.36
N ASP A 23 11.18 -2.09 8.49
CA ASP A 23 11.68 -2.57 9.79
C ASP A 23 11.34 -4.05 10.03
N ALA A 24 10.53 -4.67 9.18
CA ALA A 24 10.15 -6.07 9.34
C ALA A 24 11.28 -7.00 8.88
N PRO A 25 11.56 -8.07 9.63
CA PRO A 25 12.65 -9.00 9.31
C PRO A 25 12.38 -9.68 7.96
N VAL A 26 13.41 -9.74 7.13
CA VAL A 26 13.38 -10.40 5.83
C VAL A 26 13.92 -11.82 5.97
N ALA A 27 13.21 -12.80 5.46
CA ALA A 27 13.63 -14.20 5.55
C ALA A 27 13.47 -14.92 4.21
N VAL A 28 14.48 -15.67 3.82
CA VAL A 28 14.40 -16.64 2.74
C VAL A 28 13.76 -17.91 3.31
N VAL A 29 12.59 -18.28 2.80
CA VAL A 29 11.85 -19.43 3.33
C VAL A 29 11.44 -20.38 2.20
N ASP A 30 11.74 -21.68 2.39
CA ASP A 30 11.35 -22.76 1.49
C ASP A 30 10.03 -23.43 1.89
N ARG A 31 9.36 -22.91 2.89
CA ARG A 31 8.11 -23.46 3.45
C ARG A 31 6.96 -22.45 3.37
N PRO A 32 5.71 -22.92 3.44
CA PRO A 32 4.56 -22.02 3.51
C PRO A 32 4.66 -21.03 4.67
N LEU A 33 4.26 -19.79 4.41
CA LEU A 33 4.23 -18.70 5.38
C LEU A 33 2.93 -18.75 6.17
N ASN A 34 3.04 -18.51 7.48
CA ASN A 34 1.89 -18.32 8.36
C ASN A 34 1.70 -16.83 8.63
N ALA A 35 1.11 -16.13 7.67
CA ALA A 35 0.93 -14.69 7.79
C ALA A 35 -0.22 -14.27 8.73
N GLY A 36 -1.18 -15.15 9.01
CA GLY A 36 -2.20 -14.91 10.05
C GLY A 36 -3.06 -13.66 9.87
N GLY A 37 -3.24 -13.19 8.64
CA GLY A 37 -3.91 -11.91 8.34
C GLY A 37 -2.98 -10.70 8.28
N GLN A 38 -1.68 -10.89 8.51
CA GLN A 38 -0.65 -9.88 8.29
C GLN A 38 -0.43 -9.69 6.78
N SER A 39 0.01 -8.51 6.38
CA SER A 39 0.45 -8.29 4.99
C SER A 39 1.78 -9.00 4.73
N VAL A 40 2.03 -9.38 3.47
CA VAL A 40 3.29 -10.04 3.08
C VAL A 40 3.99 -9.21 2.03
N ALA A 41 5.21 -8.80 2.34
CA ALA A 41 6.14 -8.16 1.40
C ALA A 41 7.03 -9.21 0.75
N VAL A 42 7.26 -9.07 -0.56
CA VAL A 42 8.09 -9.95 -1.37
C VAL A 42 9.27 -9.17 -1.90
N PHE A 43 10.46 -9.68 -1.64
CA PHE A 43 11.73 -9.05 -1.99
C PHE A 43 12.58 -9.92 -2.91
N THR A 44 13.53 -9.29 -3.58
CA THR A 44 14.58 -9.96 -4.35
C THR A 44 15.95 -9.36 -4.00
N ASP A 45 16.98 -10.16 -4.06
CA ASP A 45 18.38 -9.73 -3.91
C ASP A 45 18.96 -9.11 -5.19
N VAL A 46 18.33 -9.38 -6.35
CA VAL A 46 18.80 -8.89 -7.65
C VAL A 46 17.66 -8.19 -8.39
N VAL A 47 17.86 -6.91 -8.68
CA VAL A 47 16.94 -6.15 -9.55
C VAL A 47 17.16 -6.57 -10.99
N GLN A 48 16.10 -7.00 -11.66
CA GLN A 48 16.09 -7.41 -13.06
C GLN A 48 15.20 -6.45 -13.87
N PRO A 49 15.66 -5.24 -14.23
CA PRO A 49 14.79 -4.20 -14.80
C PRO A 49 14.23 -4.55 -16.18
N GLU A 50 14.92 -5.41 -16.92
CA GLU A 50 14.49 -5.84 -18.26
C GLU A 50 13.64 -7.11 -18.26
N ARG A 51 13.43 -7.70 -17.08
CA ARG A 51 12.66 -8.95 -16.93
C ARG A 51 11.47 -8.73 -16.00
N GLU A 52 10.33 -9.14 -16.45
CA GLU A 52 9.14 -9.15 -15.60
C GLU A 52 9.18 -10.35 -14.66
N ILE A 53 9.20 -10.09 -13.36
CA ILE A 53 9.06 -11.12 -12.34
C ILE A 53 7.59 -11.20 -11.94
N VAL A 54 7.06 -12.41 -12.01
CA VAL A 54 5.67 -12.72 -11.60
C VAL A 54 5.73 -13.57 -10.35
N CYS A 55 5.18 -13.04 -9.27
CA CYS A 55 4.98 -13.76 -8.01
C CYS A 55 3.53 -14.19 -7.91
N GLU A 56 3.31 -15.44 -7.55
CA GLU A 56 1.99 -16.03 -7.36
C GLU A 56 1.92 -16.67 -5.98
N HIS A 57 0.77 -16.60 -5.34
CA HIS A 57 0.54 -17.25 -4.07
C HIS A 57 -0.60 -18.26 -4.13
N THR A 58 -0.52 -19.28 -3.30
CA THR A 58 -1.57 -20.29 -3.10
C THR A 58 -1.59 -20.73 -1.65
N THR A 59 -2.75 -21.08 -1.13
CA THR A 59 -2.90 -21.69 0.18
C THR A 59 -3.13 -23.19 0.06
N GLU A 60 -2.98 -23.94 1.14
CA GLU A 60 -3.30 -25.36 1.13
C GLU A 60 -4.79 -25.60 0.80
N ALA A 61 -5.69 -24.76 1.30
CA ALA A 61 -7.11 -24.81 0.99
C ALA A 61 -7.39 -24.56 -0.51
N ASP A 62 -6.69 -23.61 -1.13
CA ASP A 62 -6.83 -23.34 -2.56
C ASP A 62 -6.30 -24.51 -3.41
N ARG A 63 -5.19 -25.14 -2.99
CA ARG A 63 -4.64 -26.34 -3.68
C ARG A 63 -5.59 -27.53 -3.59
N LYS A 64 -6.18 -27.77 -2.42
CA LYS A 64 -7.19 -28.84 -2.24
C LYS A 64 -8.47 -28.59 -3.05
N ALA A 65 -8.81 -27.33 -3.30
CA ALA A 65 -9.95 -26.91 -4.11
C ALA A 65 -9.60 -26.75 -5.60
N GLU A 66 -8.39 -27.16 -6.03
CA GLU A 66 -7.85 -27.05 -7.40
C GLU A 66 -7.95 -25.65 -7.99
N LYS A 67 -7.89 -24.62 -7.16
CA LYS A 67 -7.91 -23.22 -7.59
C LYS A 67 -6.56 -22.83 -8.18
N LYS A 68 -6.61 -21.96 -9.19
CA LYS A 68 -5.40 -21.38 -9.76
C LYS A 68 -4.70 -20.49 -8.73
N PRO A 69 -3.34 -20.46 -8.74
CA PRO A 69 -2.58 -19.49 -7.96
C PRO A 69 -3.03 -18.06 -8.28
N LYS A 70 -2.99 -17.20 -7.27
CA LYS A 70 -3.34 -15.79 -7.41
C LYS A 70 -2.06 -14.97 -7.57
N PRO A 71 -2.05 -13.95 -8.43
CA PRO A 71 -0.90 -13.07 -8.55
C PRO A 71 -0.74 -12.23 -7.28
N VAL A 72 0.51 -12.06 -6.83
CA VAL A 72 0.88 -11.07 -5.83
C VAL A 72 0.94 -9.72 -6.53
N PRO A 73 0.23 -8.69 -6.05
CA PRO A 73 0.31 -7.35 -6.64
C PRO A 73 1.75 -6.83 -6.65
N LYS A 74 2.15 -6.18 -7.74
CA LYS A 74 3.45 -5.51 -7.82
C LYS A 74 3.51 -4.37 -6.80
N ALA A 75 4.67 -4.18 -6.19
CA ALA A 75 4.87 -3.04 -5.30
C ALA A 75 4.70 -1.74 -6.07
N SER A 76 3.98 -0.79 -5.47
CA SER A 76 3.72 0.53 -6.07
C SER A 76 4.84 1.54 -5.83
N LEU A 77 5.81 1.18 -5.03
CA LEU A 77 6.98 2.01 -4.72
C LEU A 77 8.25 1.17 -4.72
N GLU A 78 9.36 1.81 -4.99
CA GLU A 78 10.68 1.23 -4.85
C GLU A 78 11.13 1.37 -3.39
N LEU A 79 11.37 0.24 -2.73
CA LEU A 79 11.86 0.16 -1.37
C LEU A 79 13.03 -0.81 -1.32
N VAL A 80 14.13 -0.37 -0.73
CA VAL A 80 15.31 -1.21 -0.47
C VAL A 80 15.45 -1.36 1.04
N VAL A 81 15.65 -2.59 1.48
CA VAL A 81 15.88 -2.95 2.88
C VAL A 81 17.22 -3.63 2.97
N THR A 82 18.04 -3.26 3.95
CA THR A 82 19.28 -3.96 4.24
C THR A 82 19.07 -4.84 5.46
N ASP A 83 19.23 -6.15 5.29
CA ASP A 83 19.11 -7.13 6.36
C ASP A 83 20.28 -8.13 6.27
N ASP A 84 20.96 -8.38 7.37
CA ASP A 84 22.17 -9.22 7.47
C ASP A 84 23.25 -8.89 6.42
N GLY A 85 23.36 -7.61 6.03
CA GLY A 85 24.35 -7.14 5.05
C GLY A 85 23.97 -7.38 3.59
N ASN A 86 22.78 -7.92 3.32
CA ASN A 86 22.20 -8.06 1.98
C ASN A 86 21.21 -6.94 1.69
N GLU A 87 21.19 -6.47 0.46
CA GLU A 87 20.19 -5.52 -0.03
C GLU A 87 19.03 -6.28 -0.63
N TRP A 88 17.82 -5.97 -0.15
CA TRP A 88 16.56 -6.57 -0.58
C TRP A 88 15.66 -5.53 -1.22
N HIS A 89 15.29 -5.74 -2.47
CA HIS A 89 14.44 -4.85 -3.25
C HIS A 89 13.00 -5.34 -3.23
N LEU A 90 12.07 -4.50 -2.82
CA LEU A 90 10.65 -4.83 -2.78
C LEU A 90 10.10 -4.94 -4.21
N ILE A 91 9.53 -6.10 -4.55
CA ILE A 91 8.95 -6.37 -5.88
C ILE A 91 7.44 -6.62 -5.84
N GLY A 92 6.91 -7.10 -4.72
CA GLY A 92 5.50 -7.40 -4.58
C GLY A 92 5.00 -7.19 -3.16
N PHE A 93 3.69 -6.97 -3.03
CA PHE A 93 3.06 -6.77 -1.74
C PHE A 93 1.63 -7.33 -1.73
N GLU A 94 1.40 -8.33 -0.85
CA GLU A 94 0.09 -8.94 -0.62
C GLU A 94 -0.50 -8.37 0.67
N PRO A 95 -1.56 -7.56 0.60
CA PRO A 95 -2.15 -6.93 1.79
C PRO A 95 -2.85 -7.92 2.72
N ASP A 96 -3.38 -9.02 2.17
CA ASP A 96 -4.21 -9.98 2.89
C ASP A 96 -3.52 -11.35 3.00
N GLY A 97 -2.40 -11.40 3.71
CA GLY A 97 -1.67 -12.63 3.93
C GLY A 97 -2.49 -13.66 4.73
N ARG A 98 -2.35 -14.92 4.34
CA ARG A 98 -3.09 -16.05 4.92
C ARG A 98 -2.14 -17.05 5.56
N ASN A 99 -2.69 -17.92 6.40
CA ASN A 99 -1.96 -19.07 6.87
C ASN A 99 -1.69 -20.06 5.73
N ASP A 100 -0.61 -20.80 5.84
CA ASP A 100 -0.18 -21.82 4.87
C ASP A 100 -0.03 -21.27 3.44
N MET A 101 0.34 -19.99 3.32
CA MET A 101 0.52 -19.34 2.04
C MET A 101 1.91 -19.68 1.46
N ALA A 102 1.92 -20.38 0.34
CA ALA A 102 3.11 -20.60 -0.44
C ALA A 102 3.20 -19.56 -1.56
N ILE A 103 4.29 -18.80 -1.60
CA ILE A 103 4.58 -17.82 -2.65
C ILE A 103 5.68 -18.38 -3.54
N ARG A 104 5.50 -18.21 -4.85
CA ARG A 104 6.49 -18.56 -5.87
C ARG A 104 6.66 -17.40 -6.82
N CYS A 105 7.90 -16.95 -6.95
CA CYS A 105 8.30 -15.95 -7.92
C CYS A 105 9.05 -16.60 -9.06
N ARG A 106 8.86 -16.10 -10.28
CA ARG A 106 9.54 -16.57 -11.48
C ARG A 106 9.55 -15.50 -12.56
N PRO A 107 10.52 -15.50 -13.46
CA PRO A 107 10.46 -14.67 -14.64
C PRO A 107 9.27 -15.04 -15.54
N ALA A 108 8.60 -14.05 -16.11
CA ALA A 108 7.47 -14.26 -17.03
C ALA A 108 7.89 -15.00 -18.30
N ASP A 109 9.13 -14.82 -18.75
CA ASP A 109 9.73 -15.49 -19.92
C ASP A 109 10.09 -16.96 -19.67
N LYS A 110 9.91 -17.47 -18.43
CA LYS A 110 10.27 -18.82 -17.98
C LYS A 110 11.77 -19.16 -18.17
N GLY A 111 12.62 -18.18 -18.37
CA GLY A 111 14.06 -18.35 -18.44
C GLY A 111 14.66 -18.71 -17.06
N SER A 112 15.95 -19.08 -17.06
CA SER A 112 16.69 -19.30 -15.81
C SER A 112 16.70 -18.03 -14.97
N ASP A 113 16.56 -18.19 -13.66
CA ASP A 113 16.57 -17.12 -12.68
C ASP A 113 17.69 -17.40 -11.67
N ASN A 114 18.49 -16.38 -11.39
CA ASN A 114 19.56 -16.46 -10.39
C ASN A 114 19.22 -15.60 -9.16
N ALA A 115 18.03 -14.97 -9.14
CA ALA A 115 17.62 -14.17 -8.02
C ALA A 115 17.15 -15.04 -6.85
N THR A 116 17.45 -14.59 -5.64
CA THR A 116 16.89 -15.12 -4.41
C THR A 116 15.68 -14.29 -4.03
N TYR A 117 14.62 -14.96 -3.61
CA TYR A 117 13.41 -14.30 -3.15
C TYR A 117 13.26 -14.47 -1.64
N ALA A 118 12.93 -13.37 -0.98
CA ALA A 118 12.72 -13.34 0.45
C ALA A 118 11.38 -12.70 0.77
N PHE A 119 10.89 -12.98 1.96
CA PHE A 119 9.55 -12.60 2.39
C PHE A 119 9.60 -11.98 3.79
N SER A 120 8.70 -11.03 4.01
CA SER A 120 8.49 -10.44 5.33
C SER A 120 7.01 -10.37 5.63
N THR A 121 6.62 -10.63 6.86
CA THR A 121 5.24 -10.42 7.34
C THR A 121 5.17 -9.08 8.07
N VAL A 122 4.17 -8.27 7.74
CA VAL A 122 4.03 -6.90 8.23
C VAL A 122 2.72 -6.75 8.97
N ASP A 123 2.80 -6.46 10.27
CA ASP A 123 1.65 -6.24 11.12
C ASP A 123 1.01 -4.87 10.87
N GLY A 124 -0.33 -4.88 10.81
CA GLY A 124 -1.11 -3.65 10.83
C GLY A 124 -0.96 -2.73 9.62
N PHE A 125 -0.33 -3.17 8.53
CA PHE A 125 -0.17 -2.36 7.32
C PHE A 125 -1.53 -1.92 6.76
N THR A 126 -2.43 -2.84 6.52
CA THR A 126 -3.77 -2.56 5.98
C THR A 126 -4.57 -1.63 6.88
N SER A 127 -4.47 -1.82 8.20
CA SER A 127 -5.13 -0.93 9.17
C SER A 127 -4.57 0.49 9.11
N ARG A 128 -3.25 0.66 9.05
CA ARG A 128 -2.60 1.98 8.95
C ARG A 128 -2.90 2.66 7.62
N ALA A 129 -2.82 1.94 6.51
CA ALA A 129 -3.12 2.45 5.18
C ALA A 129 -4.59 2.90 5.07
N ASN A 130 -5.53 2.11 5.58
CA ASN A 130 -6.96 2.44 5.59
C ASN A 130 -7.26 3.65 6.47
N THR A 131 -6.59 3.78 7.63
CA THR A 131 -6.73 4.95 8.51
C THR A 131 -6.24 6.21 7.80
N GLY A 132 -5.09 6.16 7.12
CA GLY A 132 -4.57 7.28 6.33
C GLY A 132 -5.53 7.72 5.22
N ASN A 133 -6.06 6.78 4.45
CA ASN A 133 -7.04 7.04 3.41
C ASN A 133 -8.34 7.63 3.97
N GLY A 134 -8.85 7.11 5.09
CA GLY A 134 -10.05 7.62 5.76
C GLY A 134 -9.87 9.09 6.20
N ILE A 135 -8.74 9.44 6.81
CA ILE A 135 -8.43 10.81 7.22
C ILE A 135 -8.37 11.74 5.98
N ALA A 136 -7.73 11.32 4.89
CA ALA A 136 -7.64 12.12 3.67
C ALA A 136 -9.02 12.43 3.07
N ILE A 137 -9.91 11.45 3.02
CA ILE A 137 -11.28 11.62 2.49
C ILE A 137 -12.08 12.61 3.36
N ILE A 138 -12.06 12.44 4.68
CA ILE A 138 -12.81 13.30 5.60
C ILE A 138 -12.32 14.74 5.52
N THR A 139 -11.01 14.97 5.53
CA THR A 139 -10.45 16.32 5.46
C THR A 139 -10.73 17.02 4.14
N THR A 140 -10.72 16.29 3.04
CA THR A 140 -11.09 16.81 1.72
C THR A 140 -12.57 17.21 1.68
N ALA A 141 -13.46 16.38 2.20
CA ALA A 141 -14.90 16.68 2.25
C ALA A 141 -15.19 17.93 3.10
N VAL A 142 -14.54 18.07 4.26
CA VAL A 142 -14.67 19.26 5.11
C VAL A 142 -14.15 20.51 4.41
N ALA A 143 -13.01 20.43 3.72
CA ALA A 143 -12.47 21.58 2.98
C ALA A 143 -13.41 22.05 1.86
N ILE A 144 -13.98 21.12 1.10
CA ILE A 144 -14.96 21.43 0.04
C ILE A 144 -16.22 22.05 0.67
N GLY A 145 -16.75 21.51 1.77
CA GLY A 145 -17.88 22.04 2.48
C GLY A 145 -17.69 23.48 2.94
N LEU A 146 -16.53 23.79 3.51
CA LEU A 146 -16.17 25.15 3.93
C LEU A 146 -16.01 26.10 2.74
N ALA A 147 -15.45 25.65 1.63
CA ALA A 147 -15.34 26.47 0.42
C ALA A 147 -16.72 26.83 -0.16
N ILE A 148 -17.62 25.86 -0.24
CA ILE A 148 -18.99 26.09 -0.68
C ILE A 148 -19.73 27.05 0.27
N TRP A 149 -19.60 26.82 1.57
CA TRP A 149 -20.21 27.69 2.60
C TRP A 149 -19.72 29.15 2.48
N THR A 150 -18.42 29.36 2.36
CA THR A 150 -17.85 30.71 2.22
C THR A 150 -18.32 31.38 0.94
N PHE A 151 -18.42 30.62 -0.17
CA PHE A 151 -18.92 31.13 -1.44
C PHE A 151 -20.38 31.58 -1.33
N ILE A 152 -21.25 30.76 -0.73
CA ILE A 152 -22.67 31.07 -0.52
C ILE A 152 -22.84 32.29 0.41
N ALA A 153 -22.09 32.32 1.52
CA ALA A 153 -22.14 33.45 2.46
C ALA A 153 -21.71 34.77 1.83
N ARG A 154 -20.66 34.74 0.99
CA ARG A 154 -20.20 35.91 0.23
C ARG A 154 -21.23 36.39 -0.78
N ARG A 155 -21.89 35.45 -1.50
CA ARG A 155 -22.91 35.78 -2.47
C ARG A 155 -24.16 36.42 -1.84
N ARG A 156 -24.55 35.92 -0.66
CA ARG A 156 -25.71 36.51 0.08
C ARG A 156 -25.44 37.96 0.54
N ARG A 157 -24.21 38.28 0.96
CA ARG A 157 -23.83 39.64 1.36
C ARG A 157 -23.89 40.61 0.17
N LEU A 158 -23.43 40.20 -1.00
CA LEU A 158 -23.49 41.03 -2.21
C LEU A 158 -24.93 41.34 -2.67
N HIS A 159 -25.87 40.42 -2.45
CA HIS A 159 -27.29 40.69 -2.76
C HIS A 159 -27.93 41.66 -1.76
N GLN A 160 -27.60 41.60 -0.48
CA GLN A 160 -28.10 42.54 0.52
C GLN A 160 -27.64 43.97 0.27
N GLU A 161 -26.38 44.19 -0.11
CA GLU A 161 -25.83 45.49 -0.47
C GLU A 161 -26.54 46.09 -1.72
N SER A 162 -26.97 45.27 -2.65
CA SER A 162 -27.72 45.72 -3.85
C SER A 162 -29.14 46.19 -3.52
N ASP A 163 -29.78 45.53 -2.56
CA ASP A 163 -31.17 45.89 -2.15
C ASP A 163 -31.21 47.15 -1.30
N ASP A 164 -30.17 47.43 -0.49
CA ASP A 164 -30.04 48.64 0.31
C ASP A 164 -29.63 49.88 -0.50
N ALA A 165 -29.14 49.71 -1.72
CA ALA A 165 -28.67 50.79 -2.60
C ALA A 165 -29.75 51.28 -3.59
N SER A 166 -30.97 50.75 -3.56
CA SER A 166 -32.09 51.24 -4.40
C SER A 166 -32.87 52.33 -3.66
N PRO A 167 -32.93 53.60 -4.15
CA PRO A 167 -33.68 54.70 -3.54
C PRO A 167 -35.18 54.57 -3.73
#